data_105ae38f982a3db37948edfc1b9bb2e8
#
_entry.id   105ae38f982a3db37948edfc1b9bb2e8
#
_cell.length_a   1.000
_cell.length_b   1.000
_cell.length_c   1.000
_cell.angle_alpha   90.00
_cell.angle_beta   90.00
_cell.angle_gamma   90.00
#
_symmetry.space_group_name_H-M   'P 1'
#
loop_
_entity.id
_entity.type
_entity.pdbx_description
1 polymer ?
#
loop_
_entity_poly.entity_id
_entity_poly.type
_entity_poly.pdbx_seq_one_letter_code
_entity_poly.pdbx_strand_id
1 'polypeptide(L)'
;MLWPVVKALLGHYRRYPLQIILVWLGLTLGASLLVGVTSINQHAKQSYATGEKLFSNPLPYRIRTKHSANKIPQGFYIQLRRAGFNQCAPFDVLHLDAKTDMSLMLVGIDPVAMIPLQQGKSLGEMPVLSLMKPPYPILVSQDLAAYMSWQDGDFIEMNDGSRLGPIQVDKNKMLSGTRLVTDISLLRMLKRSSGLSAISCGEMPEEKLIALKNMLPNGMTLVRNTRTELESLTNAFHMNLTAMGMLSFLVGLFIFYQAMSLSFIQRQRLVGILRQTGVNGTQLAQALLLELSLLVFIAWACGNFFGLILANELIPAVSSSLSDLYDANVGLTIGWSWQSSLYSLIMAAMGALISCLWPLIRLLKSQPIRLSSRLSLMRFAGREFSWQALAACAFCVAA
;
A
#
# COMPACT_ATOMS: atom_id res chain seq x y z
N MET A 1 -15.68 -16.03 -40.69
CA MET A 1 -14.52 -16.96 -40.76
C MET A 1 -13.51 -16.87 -39.59
N LEU A 2 -13.57 -15.90 -38.68
CA LEU A 2 -12.65 -15.79 -37.56
C LEU A 2 -12.75 -16.90 -36.54
N TRP A 3 -13.97 -17.38 -36.22
CA TRP A 3 -14.20 -18.39 -35.16
C TRP A 3 -13.48 -19.72 -35.36
N PRO A 4 -13.43 -20.35 -36.55
CA PRO A 4 -12.65 -21.55 -36.79
C PRO A 4 -11.14 -21.36 -36.56
N VAL A 5 -10.61 -20.20 -36.92
CA VAL A 5 -9.18 -19.86 -36.73
C VAL A 5 -8.88 -19.74 -35.24
N VAL A 6 -9.71 -19.05 -34.46
CA VAL A 6 -9.59 -18.95 -33.00
C VAL A 6 -9.67 -20.31 -32.35
N LYS A 7 -10.62 -21.15 -32.76
CA LYS A 7 -10.76 -22.52 -32.25
C LYS A 7 -9.55 -23.40 -32.54
N ALA A 8 -8.96 -23.24 -33.73
CA ALA A 8 -7.71 -23.95 -34.10
C ALA A 8 -6.52 -23.50 -33.26
N LEU A 9 -6.40 -22.19 -32.99
CA LEU A 9 -5.35 -21.61 -32.15
C LEU A 9 -5.49 -22.05 -30.66
N LEU A 10 -6.70 -21.99 -30.11
CA LEU A 10 -7.01 -22.44 -28.76
C LEU A 10 -6.80 -23.97 -28.59
N GLY A 11 -7.06 -24.74 -29.64
CA GLY A 11 -6.81 -26.20 -29.66
C GLY A 11 -5.34 -26.56 -29.42
N HIS A 12 -4.42 -25.65 -29.74
CA HIS A 12 -2.99 -25.85 -29.46
C HIS A 12 -2.69 -25.97 -27.97
N TYR A 13 -3.31 -25.15 -27.12
CA TYR A 13 -3.13 -25.16 -25.67
C TYR A 13 -3.61 -26.45 -25.02
N ARG A 14 -4.61 -27.11 -25.60
CA ARG A 14 -5.05 -28.42 -25.12
C ARG A 14 -3.97 -29.50 -25.28
N ARG A 15 -3.06 -29.30 -26.26
CA ARG A 15 -1.94 -30.20 -26.53
C ARG A 15 -0.69 -29.85 -25.71
N TYR A 16 -0.55 -28.58 -25.31
CA TYR A 16 0.58 -28.08 -24.51
C TYR A 16 0.09 -27.28 -23.31
N PRO A 17 -0.49 -27.93 -22.29
CA PRO A 17 -1.11 -27.24 -21.16
C PRO A 17 -0.11 -26.46 -20.30
N LEU A 18 1.15 -26.95 -20.22
CA LEU A 18 2.19 -26.25 -19.47
C LEU A 18 2.46 -24.83 -19.98
N GLN A 19 2.31 -24.60 -21.29
CA GLN A 19 2.53 -23.27 -21.87
C GLN A 19 1.46 -22.26 -21.46
N ILE A 20 0.18 -22.64 -21.52
CA ILE A 20 -0.88 -21.73 -21.11
C ILE A 20 -0.76 -21.39 -19.63
N ILE A 21 -0.34 -22.38 -18.80
CA ILE A 21 -0.11 -22.15 -17.37
C ILE A 21 1.04 -21.14 -17.18
N LEU A 22 2.17 -21.28 -17.89
CA LEU A 22 3.28 -20.33 -17.78
C LEU A 22 2.92 -18.94 -18.27
N VAL A 23 2.21 -18.82 -19.39
CA VAL A 23 1.69 -17.53 -19.92
C VAL A 23 0.78 -16.88 -18.90
N TRP A 24 -0.18 -17.63 -18.38
CA TRP A 24 -1.14 -17.14 -17.40
C TRP A 24 -0.45 -16.77 -16.08
N LEU A 25 0.42 -17.63 -15.55
CA LEU A 25 1.16 -17.34 -14.31
C LEU A 25 2.04 -16.11 -14.44
N GLY A 26 2.81 -15.96 -15.51
CA GLY A 26 3.67 -14.81 -15.71
C GLY A 26 2.90 -13.49 -15.65
N LEU A 27 1.81 -13.42 -16.42
CA LEU A 27 0.99 -12.20 -16.46
C LEU A 27 0.19 -11.98 -15.17
N THR A 28 -0.34 -13.06 -14.57
CA THR A 28 -1.11 -12.98 -13.32
C THR A 28 -0.24 -12.56 -12.15
N LEU A 29 0.96 -13.15 -11.99
CA LEU A 29 1.91 -12.76 -10.94
C LEU A 29 2.35 -11.31 -11.09
N GLY A 30 2.71 -10.89 -12.31
CA GLY A 30 3.05 -9.51 -12.57
C GLY A 30 1.92 -8.54 -12.24
N ALA A 31 0.69 -8.85 -12.66
CA ALA A 31 -0.49 -8.05 -12.36
C ALA A 31 -0.84 -8.05 -10.86
N SER A 32 -0.73 -9.18 -10.16
CA SER A 32 -1.07 -9.28 -8.74
C SER A 32 -0.12 -8.46 -7.86
N LEU A 33 1.17 -8.49 -8.15
CA LEU A 33 2.17 -7.68 -7.43
C LEU A 33 1.98 -6.20 -7.71
N LEU A 34 1.68 -5.82 -8.97
CA LEU A 34 1.37 -4.44 -9.31
C LEU A 34 0.11 -3.94 -8.59
N VAL A 35 -0.97 -4.72 -8.58
CA VAL A 35 -2.22 -4.39 -7.87
C VAL A 35 -1.96 -4.32 -6.36
N GLY A 36 -1.27 -5.30 -5.79
CA GLY A 36 -0.96 -5.33 -4.37
C GLY A 36 -0.22 -4.08 -3.90
N VAL A 37 0.88 -3.76 -4.57
CA VAL A 37 1.70 -2.59 -4.23
C VAL A 37 0.96 -1.27 -4.46
N THR A 38 0.25 -1.11 -5.59
CA THR A 38 -0.51 0.12 -5.87
C THR A 38 -1.66 0.30 -4.88
N SER A 39 -2.33 -0.77 -4.48
CA SER A 39 -3.41 -0.74 -3.49
C SER A 39 -2.88 -0.36 -2.09
N ILE A 40 -1.77 -0.96 -1.63
CA ILE A 40 -1.10 -0.57 -0.38
C ILE A 40 -0.72 0.92 -0.42
N ASN A 41 -0.09 1.35 -1.51
CA ASN A 41 0.40 2.71 -1.67
C ASN A 41 -0.74 3.74 -1.66
N GLN A 42 -1.83 3.46 -2.38
CA GLN A 42 -3.02 4.31 -2.42
C GLN A 42 -3.73 4.35 -1.06
N HIS A 43 -3.87 3.19 -0.41
CA HIS A 43 -4.49 3.09 0.90
C HIS A 43 -3.69 3.83 1.97
N ALA A 44 -2.37 3.69 1.99
CA ALA A 44 -1.49 4.43 2.89
C ALA A 44 -1.65 5.94 2.71
N LYS A 45 -1.63 6.45 1.48
CA LYS A 45 -1.85 7.88 1.19
C LYS A 45 -3.21 8.37 1.66
N GLN A 46 -4.27 7.59 1.47
CA GLN A 46 -5.61 7.92 1.95
C GLN A 46 -5.70 7.92 3.48
N SER A 47 -5.05 6.95 4.12
CA SER A 47 -5.00 6.84 5.59
C SER A 47 -4.27 8.02 6.21
N TYR A 48 -3.18 8.50 5.62
CA TYR A 48 -2.50 9.72 6.07
C TYR A 48 -3.42 10.94 5.97
N ALA A 49 -4.13 11.09 4.86
CA ALA A 49 -5.05 12.21 4.68
C ALA A 49 -6.22 12.19 5.69
N THR A 50 -6.63 11.00 6.16
CA THR A 50 -7.72 10.82 7.13
C THR A 50 -7.21 10.90 8.57
N GLY A 51 -6.13 10.20 8.90
CA GLY A 51 -5.50 10.21 10.23
C GLY A 51 -4.95 11.59 10.62
N GLU A 52 -4.51 12.35 9.64
CA GLU A 52 -4.02 13.71 9.81
C GLU A 52 -5.11 14.70 10.27
N LYS A 53 -6.40 14.40 10.03
CA LYS A 53 -7.52 15.25 10.47
C LYS A 53 -7.65 15.29 11.99
N LEU A 54 -7.26 14.23 12.71
CA LEU A 54 -7.39 14.13 14.16
C LEU A 54 -6.23 14.74 14.93
N PHE A 55 -4.99 14.49 14.47
CA PHE A 55 -3.79 14.81 15.25
C PHE A 55 -2.91 15.91 14.66
N SER A 56 -2.96 16.15 13.36
CA SER A 56 -2.05 17.07 12.68
C SER A 56 -2.68 18.40 12.30
N ASN A 57 -3.93 18.42 11.88
CA ASN A 57 -4.55 19.64 11.35
C ASN A 57 -4.93 20.70 12.42
N PRO A 58 -5.41 20.32 13.64
CA PRO A 58 -5.64 21.30 14.69
C PRO A 58 -4.41 21.63 15.52
N LEU A 59 -3.30 20.87 15.40
CA LEU A 59 -2.15 20.91 16.29
C LEU A 59 -0.81 20.98 15.53
N PRO A 60 -0.54 22.09 14.80
CA PRO A 60 0.65 22.20 13.95
C PRO A 60 1.96 22.30 14.74
N TYR A 61 1.92 22.60 16.02
CA TYR A 61 3.11 22.75 16.84
C TYR A 61 3.19 21.62 17.86
N ARG A 62 4.37 20.98 17.95
CA ARG A 62 4.63 19.90 18.89
C ARG A 62 5.90 20.18 19.71
N ILE A 63 5.75 20.23 21.02
CA ILE A 63 6.88 20.29 21.95
C ILE A 63 7.29 18.87 22.27
N ARG A 64 8.55 18.53 22.07
CA ARG A 64 9.15 17.24 22.42
C ARG A 64 10.55 17.44 23.00
N THR A 65 11.05 16.45 23.70
CA THR A 65 12.43 16.41 24.18
C THR A 65 13.39 16.08 23.04
N LYS A 66 14.61 16.61 23.06
CA LYS A 66 15.65 16.33 22.06
C LYS A 66 16.05 14.84 22.05
N HIS A 67 15.97 14.19 23.20
CA HIS A 67 16.23 12.75 23.32
C HIS A 67 14.90 12.05 23.60
N SER A 68 14.53 11.11 22.77
CA SER A 68 13.25 10.38 22.84
C SER A 68 13.07 9.58 24.14
N ALA A 69 14.15 9.23 24.83
CA ALA A 69 14.11 8.56 26.11
C ALA A 69 13.63 9.47 27.27
N ASN A 70 13.76 10.80 27.12
CA ASN A 70 13.37 11.75 28.16
C ASN A 70 11.90 12.15 27.98
N LYS A 71 11.18 12.25 29.10
CA LYS A 71 9.80 12.72 29.11
C LYS A 71 9.70 14.18 29.54
N ILE A 72 8.69 14.88 29.08
CA ILE A 72 8.38 16.24 29.49
C ILE A 72 7.79 16.20 30.91
N PRO A 73 8.35 16.94 31.89
CA PRO A 73 7.79 17.02 33.23
C PRO A 73 6.37 17.59 33.19
N GLN A 74 5.47 17.01 33.96
CA GLN A 74 4.09 17.51 34.04
C GLN A 74 4.03 18.96 34.53
N GLY A 75 4.93 19.37 35.43
CA GLY A 75 5.03 20.73 35.93
C GLY A 75 5.20 21.77 34.82
N PHE A 76 5.90 21.42 33.75
CA PHE A 76 6.06 22.32 32.61
C PHE A 76 4.73 22.55 31.87
N TYR A 77 3.91 21.53 31.69
CA TYR A 77 2.58 21.69 31.12
C TYR A 77 1.69 22.61 31.98
N ILE A 78 1.75 22.46 33.32
CA ILE A 78 1.02 23.31 34.23
C ILE A 78 1.48 24.77 34.11
N GLN A 79 2.79 25.01 33.98
CA GLN A 79 3.34 26.34 33.75
C GLN A 79 2.85 26.95 32.45
N LEU A 80 2.82 26.16 31.36
CA LEU A 80 2.26 26.60 30.07
C LEU A 80 0.78 27.03 30.20
N ARG A 81 -0.02 26.24 30.86
CA ARG A 81 -1.44 26.56 31.08
C ARG A 81 -1.63 27.84 31.90
N ARG A 82 -0.82 28.03 32.94
CA ARG A 82 -0.82 29.26 33.77
C ARG A 82 -0.35 30.48 33.01
N ALA A 83 0.54 30.31 32.04
CA ALA A 83 1.01 31.38 31.16
C ALA A 83 0.02 31.72 30.02
N GLY A 84 -1.17 31.07 30.01
CA GLY A 84 -2.23 31.39 29.04
C GLY A 84 -2.19 30.64 27.72
N PHE A 85 -1.33 29.60 27.60
CA PHE A 85 -1.28 28.72 26.43
C PHE A 85 -2.40 27.66 26.48
N ASN A 86 -3.67 28.12 26.37
CA ASN A 86 -4.85 27.26 26.45
C ASN A 86 -5.04 26.38 25.22
N GLN A 87 -4.33 26.65 24.13
CA GLN A 87 -4.39 25.89 22.88
C GLN A 87 -3.38 24.74 22.84
N CYS A 88 -2.85 24.32 23.98
CA CYS A 88 -1.91 23.21 24.09
C CYS A 88 -2.53 22.03 24.86
N ALA A 89 -2.40 20.83 24.33
CA ALA A 89 -2.87 19.60 24.95
C ALA A 89 -1.69 18.63 25.21
N PRO A 90 -1.68 17.93 26.34
CA PRO A 90 -0.67 16.96 26.68
C PRO A 90 -0.98 15.61 26.03
N PHE A 91 0.06 14.91 25.60
CA PHE A 91 -0.02 13.55 25.08
C PHE A 91 0.99 12.67 25.79
N ASP A 92 0.59 11.48 26.14
CA ASP A 92 1.51 10.44 26.56
C ASP A 92 1.30 9.17 25.75
N VAL A 93 2.36 8.41 25.50
CA VAL A 93 2.34 7.23 24.64
C VAL A 93 2.90 6.05 25.41
N LEU A 94 2.23 4.91 25.29
CA LEU A 94 2.65 3.62 25.82
C LEU A 94 2.55 2.55 24.74
N HIS A 95 3.64 1.84 24.50
CA HIS A 95 3.59 0.62 23.71
C HIS A 95 3.03 -0.51 24.61
N LEU A 96 2.02 -1.20 24.09
CA LEU A 96 1.35 -2.27 24.83
C LEU A 96 1.99 -3.60 24.47
N ASP A 97 2.35 -4.36 25.50
CA ASP A 97 2.75 -5.76 25.39
C ASP A 97 1.50 -6.66 25.45
N ALA A 98 0.63 -6.52 24.46
CA ALA A 98 -0.59 -7.30 24.35
C ALA A 98 -0.30 -8.69 23.77
N LYS A 99 -1.18 -9.66 24.05
CA LYS A 99 -1.15 -11.00 23.43
C LYS A 99 -1.62 -10.94 21.96
N THR A 100 -0.93 -10.14 21.17
CA THR A 100 -1.24 -9.93 19.76
C THR A 100 0.04 -9.97 18.94
N ASP A 101 -0.04 -10.39 17.69
CA ASP A 101 1.12 -10.41 16.78
C ASP A 101 1.51 -9.01 16.27
N MET A 102 0.84 -7.97 16.77
CA MET A 102 1.05 -6.58 16.36
C MET A 102 1.48 -5.70 17.52
N SER A 103 2.39 -4.76 17.25
CA SER A 103 2.72 -3.69 18.16
C SER A 103 1.55 -2.69 18.25
N LEU A 104 0.93 -2.59 19.43
CA LEU A 104 -0.16 -1.67 19.70
C LEU A 104 0.36 -0.45 20.46
N MET A 105 -0.06 0.73 20.05
CA MET A 105 0.33 1.99 20.67
C MET A 105 -0.86 2.64 21.37
N LEU A 106 -0.81 2.74 22.70
CA LEU A 106 -1.82 3.41 23.50
C LEU A 106 -1.44 4.88 23.68
N VAL A 107 -2.28 5.77 23.17
CA VAL A 107 -2.13 7.23 23.25
C VAL A 107 -3.09 7.75 24.32
N GLY A 108 -2.54 8.29 25.39
CA GLY A 108 -3.31 9.00 26.41
C GLY A 108 -3.45 10.46 26.04
N ILE A 109 -4.67 10.94 25.97
CA ILE A 109 -5.03 12.34 25.76
C ILE A 109 -5.67 12.90 26.98
N ASP A 110 -5.61 14.24 27.14
CA ASP A 110 -6.45 14.96 28.10
C ASP A 110 -7.70 15.46 27.36
N PRO A 111 -8.88 14.82 27.56
CA PRO A 111 -10.08 15.17 26.84
C PRO A 111 -10.52 16.61 27.07
N VAL A 112 -10.31 17.15 28.28
CA VAL A 112 -10.67 18.55 28.62
C VAL A 112 -9.78 19.54 27.87
N ALA A 113 -8.49 19.25 27.78
CA ALA A 113 -7.54 20.09 27.04
C ALA A 113 -7.81 20.08 25.52
N MET A 114 -8.45 19.03 25.00
CA MET A 114 -8.81 18.92 23.59
C MET A 114 -10.06 19.74 23.21
N ILE A 115 -10.97 20.06 24.15
CA ILE A 115 -12.21 20.79 23.87
C ILE A 115 -11.96 22.16 23.18
N PRO A 116 -11.05 23.03 23.65
CA PRO A 116 -10.78 24.31 23.00
C PRO A 116 -10.19 24.18 21.58
N LEU A 117 -9.52 23.06 21.32
CA LEU A 117 -8.89 22.77 20.03
C LEU A 117 -9.89 22.27 18.98
N GLN A 118 -11.08 21.87 19.44
CA GLN A 118 -12.16 21.36 18.59
C GLN A 118 -13.04 22.48 18.00
N GLN A 119 -12.92 23.71 18.49
CA GLN A 119 -13.74 24.84 18.02
C GLN A 119 -13.32 25.24 16.59
N GLY A 120 -13.98 24.63 15.61
CA GLY A 120 -13.88 25.07 14.21
C GLY A 120 -13.98 24.00 13.12
N LYS A 121 -13.71 22.72 13.35
CA LYS A 121 -13.84 21.67 12.32
C LYS A 121 -14.06 20.29 12.95
N SER A 122 -15.19 19.66 12.62
CA SER A 122 -15.51 18.21 12.56
C SER A 122 -14.99 17.23 13.66
N LEU A 123 -14.40 17.69 14.76
CA LEU A 123 -14.08 16.88 15.94
C LEU A 123 -15.27 16.81 16.93
N GLY A 124 -16.41 17.46 16.64
CA GLY A 124 -17.60 17.49 17.50
C GLY A 124 -18.27 16.13 17.76
N GLU A 125 -17.76 15.06 17.16
CA GLU A 125 -18.30 13.72 17.29
C GLU A 125 -17.40 12.76 18.11
N MET A 126 -16.24 13.22 18.61
CA MET A 126 -15.45 12.41 19.53
C MET A 126 -16.22 12.24 20.84
N PRO A 127 -16.40 11.04 21.37
CA PRO A 127 -17.07 10.83 22.65
C PRO A 127 -16.14 11.21 23.83
N VAL A 128 -15.70 12.49 23.84
CA VAL A 128 -14.75 13.05 24.78
C VAL A 128 -15.19 12.81 26.22
N LEU A 129 -16.48 12.98 26.49
CA LEU A 129 -17.04 12.78 27.82
C LEU A 129 -17.09 11.30 28.25
N SER A 130 -17.24 10.37 27.32
CA SER A 130 -17.22 8.92 27.64
C SER A 130 -15.83 8.47 28.03
N LEU A 131 -14.77 9.03 27.42
CA LEU A 131 -13.39 8.69 27.73
C LEU A 131 -12.97 9.06 29.15
N MET A 132 -13.62 10.08 29.77
CA MET A 132 -13.30 10.54 31.12
C MET A 132 -13.93 9.71 32.23
N LYS A 133 -14.88 8.83 31.91
CA LYS A 133 -15.62 8.08 32.92
C LYS A 133 -14.94 6.74 33.18
N PRO A 134 -14.55 6.43 34.43
CA PRO A 134 -14.06 5.10 34.78
C PRO A 134 -15.10 3.98 34.56
N PRO A 135 -14.70 2.79 34.15
CA PRO A 135 -13.37 2.39 33.73
C PRO A 135 -13.02 3.02 32.37
N TYR A 136 -11.96 3.82 32.31
CA TYR A 136 -11.57 4.61 31.13
C TYR A 136 -11.59 3.76 29.86
N PRO A 137 -12.53 3.98 28.92
CA PRO A 137 -12.64 3.17 27.72
C PRO A 137 -11.45 3.44 26.79
N ILE A 138 -11.12 2.43 26.00
CA ILE A 138 -10.09 2.50 24.97
C ILE A 138 -10.78 2.63 23.62
N LEU A 139 -10.62 3.76 22.96
CA LEU A 139 -11.14 3.99 21.61
C LEU A 139 -10.23 3.30 20.61
N VAL A 140 -10.82 2.45 19.78
CA VAL A 140 -10.14 1.60 18.80
C VAL A 140 -10.68 1.93 17.40
N SER A 141 -9.80 1.95 16.38
CA SER A 141 -10.25 2.13 15.00
C SER A 141 -11.13 0.96 14.55
N GLN A 142 -12.09 1.25 13.66
CA GLN A 142 -12.98 0.22 13.12
C GLN A 142 -12.21 -0.90 12.40
N ASP A 143 -11.13 -0.53 11.68
CA ASP A 143 -10.30 -1.48 10.94
C ASP A 143 -9.52 -2.41 11.89
N LEU A 144 -8.98 -1.88 12.98
CA LEU A 144 -8.27 -2.67 14.00
C LEU A 144 -9.24 -3.58 14.75
N ALA A 145 -10.42 -3.06 15.12
CA ALA A 145 -11.45 -3.85 15.78
C ALA A 145 -11.93 -5.03 14.89
N ALA A 146 -12.13 -4.79 13.60
CA ALA A 146 -12.48 -5.83 12.63
C ALA A 146 -11.36 -6.86 12.48
N TYR A 147 -10.09 -6.43 12.38
CA TYR A 147 -8.94 -7.30 12.24
C TYR A 147 -8.74 -8.20 13.47
N MET A 148 -8.88 -7.65 14.67
CA MET A 148 -8.75 -8.37 15.94
C MET A 148 -10.04 -9.08 16.37
N SER A 149 -11.14 -8.93 15.62
CA SER A 149 -12.49 -9.44 15.98
C SER A 149 -13.01 -8.90 17.32
N TRP A 150 -12.63 -7.66 17.69
CA TRP A 150 -13.08 -7.00 18.90
C TRP A 150 -14.42 -6.30 18.71
N GLN A 151 -15.22 -6.32 19.77
CA GLN A 151 -16.53 -5.64 19.82
C GLN A 151 -16.57 -4.57 20.93
N ASP A 152 -17.56 -3.68 20.88
CA ASP A 152 -17.80 -2.71 21.94
C ASP A 152 -18.00 -3.43 23.30
N GLY A 153 -17.19 -3.07 24.29
CA GLY A 153 -17.21 -3.67 25.62
C GLY A 153 -16.19 -4.76 25.88
N ASP A 154 -15.47 -5.24 24.86
CA ASP A 154 -14.38 -6.21 25.02
C ASP A 154 -13.18 -5.63 25.76
N PHE A 155 -12.25 -6.50 26.16
CA PHE A 155 -11.02 -6.13 26.86
C PHE A 155 -9.80 -6.65 26.10
N ILE A 156 -8.74 -5.85 26.10
CA ILE A 156 -7.43 -6.24 25.53
C ILE A 156 -6.69 -7.07 26.58
N GLU A 157 -6.30 -8.30 26.22
CA GLU A 157 -5.47 -9.14 27.09
C GLU A 157 -4.00 -8.80 26.92
N MET A 158 -3.33 -8.50 28.05
CA MET A 158 -1.91 -8.21 28.10
C MET A 158 -1.11 -9.49 28.35
N ASN A 159 0.19 -9.48 28.01
CA ASN A 159 1.08 -10.62 28.25
C ASN A 159 1.27 -10.95 29.74
N ASP A 160 1.10 -9.96 30.61
CA ASP A 160 1.14 -10.13 32.07
C ASP A 160 -0.16 -10.70 32.67
N GLY A 161 -1.17 -10.98 31.83
CA GLY A 161 -2.49 -11.48 32.26
C GLY A 161 -3.46 -10.38 32.67
N SER A 162 -3.07 -9.11 32.68
CA SER A 162 -3.96 -7.99 32.97
C SER A 162 -4.91 -7.74 31.80
N ARG A 163 -6.07 -7.12 32.07
CA ARG A 163 -7.06 -6.76 31.08
C ARG A 163 -7.22 -5.26 31.03
N LEU A 164 -7.12 -4.71 29.82
CA LEU A 164 -7.31 -3.29 29.54
C LEU A 164 -8.62 -3.06 28.76
N GLY A 165 -9.38 -2.07 29.16
CA GLY A 165 -10.65 -1.76 28.52
C GLY A 165 -11.67 -1.20 29.49
N PRO A 166 -12.93 -1.06 29.11
CA PRO A 166 -13.58 -1.64 27.91
C PRO A 166 -13.17 -0.99 26.60
N ILE A 167 -13.21 -1.75 25.51
CA ILE A 167 -13.02 -1.25 24.16
C ILE A 167 -14.26 -0.49 23.71
N GLN A 168 -14.05 0.63 23.05
CA GLN A 168 -15.07 1.38 22.32
C GLN A 168 -14.64 1.51 20.86
N VAL A 169 -15.42 0.99 19.93
CA VAL A 169 -15.11 1.06 18.50
C VAL A 169 -15.47 2.44 17.95
N ASP A 170 -14.53 3.07 17.25
CA ASP A 170 -14.73 4.36 16.61
C ASP A 170 -15.61 4.23 15.36
N LYS A 171 -16.92 4.49 15.51
CA LYS A 171 -17.90 4.46 14.42
C LYS A 171 -17.76 5.63 13.45
N ASN A 172 -17.09 6.70 13.86
CA ASN A 172 -16.95 7.94 13.08
C ASN A 172 -15.71 7.95 12.18
N LYS A 173 -14.94 6.85 12.19
CA LYS A 173 -13.70 6.70 11.40
C LYS A 173 -12.69 7.84 11.63
N MET A 174 -12.58 8.27 12.86
CA MET A 174 -11.64 9.31 13.28
C MET A 174 -10.24 8.74 13.54
N LEU A 175 -10.19 7.46 13.93
CA LEU A 175 -8.94 6.72 14.14
C LEU A 175 -8.67 5.79 12.96
N SER A 176 -7.40 5.59 12.67
CA SER A 176 -6.91 4.60 11.72
C SER A 176 -5.67 3.89 12.25
N GLY A 177 -5.40 2.69 11.74
CA GLY A 177 -4.21 1.91 12.09
C GLY A 177 -4.25 1.30 13.49
N THR A 178 -3.07 1.11 14.07
CA THR A 178 -2.83 0.37 15.33
C THR A 178 -2.88 1.25 16.58
N ARG A 179 -3.23 2.53 16.45
CA ARG A 179 -3.34 3.45 17.59
C ARG A 179 -4.64 3.26 18.34
N LEU A 180 -4.48 3.16 19.65
CA LEU A 180 -5.56 3.13 20.63
C LEU A 180 -5.56 4.47 21.34
N VAL A 181 -6.73 5.04 21.62
CA VAL A 181 -6.83 6.33 22.32
C VAL A 181 -7.63 6.15 23.61
N THR A 182 -7.13 6.72 24.70
CA THR A 182 -7.79 6.70 26.02
C THR A 182 -7.49 7.97 26.80
N ASP A 183 -8.09 8.12 27.95
CA ASP A 183 -7.73 9.20 28.89
C ASP A 183 -6.30 9.00 29.42
N ILE A 184 -5.56 10.10 29.53
CA ILE A 184 -4.17 10.09 30.05
C ILE A 184 -4.07 9.54 31.48
N SER A 185 -5.18 9.58 32.24
CA SER A 185 -5.24 9.03 33.59
C SER A 185 -5.05 7.53 33.62
N LEU A 186 -5.55 6.80 32.61
CA LEU A 186 -5.33 5.35 32.48
C LEU A 186 -3.83 5.04 32.28
N LEU A 187 -3.14 5.79 31.42
CA LEU A 187 -1.70 5.58 31.19
C LEU A 187 -0.88 5.82 32.46
N ARG A 188 -1.29 6.80 33.27
CA ARG A 188 -0.62 7.07 34.55
C ARG A 188 -0.79 5.93 35.54
N MET A 189 -1.95 5.30 35.55
CA MET A 189 -2.18 4.10 36.38
C MET A 189 -1.30 2.94 35.94
N LEU A 190 -1.14 2.75 34.61
CA LEU A 190 -0.35 1.65 34.05
C LEU A 190 1.16 1.87 34.22
N LYS A 191 1.65 3.08 33.91
CA LYS A 191 3.10 3.36 33.88
C LYS A 191 3.74 3.72 35.19
N ARG A 192 2.98 4.13 36.17
CA ARG A 192 3.48 4.74 37.40
C ARG A 192 4.47 5.90 37.20
N SER A 193 4.54 6.48 35.99
CA SER A 193 5.44 7.57 35.62
C SER A 193 4.67 8.86 35.35
N SER A 194 5.21 10.00 35.83
CA SER A 194 4.57 11.31 35.79
C SER A 194 4.97 12.20 34.57
N GLY A 195 5.60 11.65 33.55
CA GLY A 195 6.07 12.40 32.38
C GLY A 195 5.12 12.33 31.19
N LEU A 196 5.20 13.34 30.31
CA LEU A 196 4.48 13.41 29.04
C LEU A 196 5.42 13.08 27.87
N SER A 197 4.91 12.40 26.86
CA SER A 197 5.68 12.12 25.65
C SER A 197 5.77 13.34 24.74
N ALA A 198 4.71 14.15 24.67
CA ALA A 198 4.66 15.38 23.90
C ALA A 198 3.59 16.33 24.43
N ILE A 199 3.71 17.61 24.06
CA ILE A 199 2.65 18.61 24.19
C ILE A 199 2.41 19.15 22.78
N SER A 200 1.18 19.02 22.27
CA SER A 200 0.80 19.55 20.96
C SER A 200 -0.05 20.80 21.12
N CYS A 201 0.25 21.81 20.31
CA CYS A 201 -0.40 23.12 20.40
C CYS A 201 -1.04 23.48 19.06
N GLY A 202 -2.18 24.15 19.13
CA GLY A 202 -2.91 24.71 18.01
C GLY A 202 -2.19 25.90 17.37
N GLU A 203 -2.77 26.41 16.27
CA GLU A 203 -2.28 27.64 15.66
C GLU A 203 -2.36 28.80 16.63
N MET A 204 -1.31 29.60 16.68
CA MET A 204 -1.22 30.77 17.54
C MET A 204 -0.49 31.91 16.82
N PRO A 205 -0.75 33.17 17.21
CA PRO A 205 -0.04 34.32 16.68
C PRO A 205 1.48 34.20 16.89
N GLU A 206 2.23 34.82 16.00
CA GLU A 206 3.71 34.71 15.97
C GLU A 206 4.36 35.23 17.27
N GLU A 207 3.78 36.27 17.88
CA GLU A 207 4.19 36.78 19.19
C GLU A 207 4.11 35.72 20.31
N LYS A 208 3.02 34.96 20.34
CA LYS A 208 2.84 33.86 21.31
C LYS A 208 3.81 32.69 21.00
N LEU A 209 4.11 32.45 19.72
CA LEU A 209 5.05 31.43 19.30
C LEU A 209 6.46 31.75 19.78
N ILE A 210 6.90 33.01 19.66
CA ILE A 210 8.20 33.50 20.17
C ILE A 210 8.23 33.36 21.69
N ALA A 211 7.17 33.80 22.38
CA ALA A 211 7.07 33.65 23.83
C ALA A 211 7.16 32.18 24.27
N LEU A 212 6.50 31.28 23.55
CA LEU A 212 6.55 29.84 23.82
C LEU A 212 7.96 29.28 23.61
N LYS A 213 8.67 29.70 22.53
CA LYS A 213 10.05 29.28 22.29
C LYS A 213 11.00 29.74 23.41
N ASN A 214 10.83 30.94 23.89
CA ASN A 214 11.65 31.51 24.97
C ASN A 214 11.39 30.85 26.33
N MET A 215 10.21 30.24 26.52
CA MET A 215 9.82 29.56 27.74
C MET A 215 10.27 28.09 27.78
N LEU A 216 10.74 27.55 26.65
CA LEU A 216 11.17 26.15 26.56
C LEU A 216 12.46 25.91 27.35
N PRO A 217 12.47 24.93 28.29
CA PRO A 217 13.69 24.52 28.97
C PRO A 217 14.76 23.96 28.03
N ASN A 218 16.02 24.06 28.44
CA ASN A 218 17.13 23.43 27.74
C ASN A 218 16.88 21.93 27.60
N GLY A 219 16.87 21.42 26.36
CA GLY A 219 16.60 20.00 26.06
C GLY A 219 15.22 19.72 25.47
N MET A 220 14.35 20.74 25.37
CA MET A 220 13.08 20.66 24.63
C MET A 220 13.16 21.44 23.32
N THR A 221 12.39 21.00 22.34
CA THR A 221 12.28 21.66 21.04
C THR A 221 10.83 21.80 20.64
N LEU A 222 10.52 22.95 20.02
CA LEU A 222 9.24 23.16 19.34
C LEU A 222 9.44 22.79 17.87
N VAL A 223 8.74 21.78 17.45
CA VAL A 223 8.73 21.34 16.05
C VAL A 223 7.40 21.73 15.44
N ARG A 224 7.44 22.35 14.27
CA ARG A 224 6.25 22.56 13.47
C ARG A 224 6.01 21.25 12.69
N ASN A 225 4.88 20.62 12.94
CA ASN A 225 4.47 19.44 12.19
C ASN A 225 3.98 19.92 10.81
N THR A 226 4.90 20.22 9.91
CA THR A 226 4.53 20.60 8.54
C THR A 226 4.20 19.33 7.76
N ARG A 227 3.07 19.34 7.08
CA ARG A 227 2.66 18.30 6.10
C ARG A 227 3.83 17.90 5.21
N THR A 228 4.63 18.89 4.83
CA THR A 228 5.76 18.76 3.89
C THR A 228 6.86 17.84 4.40
N GLU A 229 7.13 17.78 5.71
CA GLU A 229 8.18 16.90 6.24
C GLU A 229 7.72 15.43 6.29
N LEU A 230 6.51 15.19 6.73
CA LEU A 230 5.94 13.83 6.75
C LEU A 230 5.74 13.31 5.32
N GLU A 231 5.23 14.15 4.42
CA GLU A 231 5.06 13.82 3.00
C GLU A 231 6.41 13.52 2.32
N SER A 232 7.49 14.25 2.66
CA SER A 232 8.80 13.99 2.05
C SER A 232 9.41 12.67 2.53
N LEU A 233 9.27 12.34 3.81
CA LEU A 233 9.76 11.10 4.40
C LEU A 233 8.97 9.88 3.90
N THR A 234 7.65 9.98 3.86
CA THR A 234 6.79 8.91 3.37
C THR A 234 6.85 8.77 1.85
N ASN A 235 7.18 9.84 1.12
CA ASN A 235 7.33 9.79 -0.33
C ASN A 235 8.49 8.88 -0.78
N ALA A 236 9.62 8.90 -0.07
CA ALA A 236 10.72 7.97 -0.34
C ALA A 236 10.31 6.50 -0.16
N PHE A 237 9.54 6.20 0.88
CA PHE A 237 8.98 4.87 1.11
C PHE A 237 8.02 4.46 -0.02
N HIS A 238 7.11 5.35 -0.42
CA HIS A 238 6.17 5.12 -1.51
C HIS A 238 6.86 4.92 -2.86
N MET A 239 7.93 5.68 -3.13
CA MET A 239 8.75 5.50 -4.33
C MET A 239 9.42 4.12 -4.34
N ASN A 240 10.00 3.67 -3.24
CA ASN A 240 10.62 2.35 -3.13
C ASN A 240 9.60 1.23 -3.35
N LEU A 241 8.42 1.30 -2.71
CA LEU A 241 7.36 0.32 -2.93
C LEU A 241 6.91 0.30 -4.39
N THR A 242 6.72 1.46 -5.01
CA THR A 242 6.32 1.56 -6.41
C THR A 242 7.39 0.98 -7.33
N ALA A 243 8.67 1.27 -7.09
CA ALA A 243 9.79 0.71 -7.85
C ALA A 243 9.85 -0.81 -7.73
N MET A 244 9.66 -1.37 -6.52
CA MET A 244 9.60 -2.83 -6.31
C MET A 244 8.41 -3.46 -7.04
N GLY A 245 7.23 -2.81 -7.01
CA GLY A 245 6.06 -3.26 -7.74
C GLY A 245 6.26 -3.26 -9.26
N MET A 246 6.87 -2.20 -9.79
CA MET A 246 7.22 -2.11 -11.20
C MET A 246 8.25 -3.14 -11.63
N LEU A 247 9.30 -3.35 -10.81
CA LEU A 247 10.31 -4.38 -11.08
C LEU A 247 9.68 -5.77 -11.14
N SER A 248 8.82 -6.10 -10.17
CA SER A 248 8.09 -7.36 -10.14
C SER A 248 7.17 -7.54 -11.34
N PHE A 249 6.50 -6.46 -11.76
CA PHE A 249 5.70 -6.46 -12.99
C PHE A 249 6.54 -6.71 -14.24
N LEU A 250 7.72 -6.09 -14.36
CA LEU A 250 8.66 -6.32 -15.47
C LEU A 250 9.13 -7.78 -15.52
N VAL A 251 9.42 -8.38 -14.37
CA VAL A 251 9.77 -9.81 -14.29
C VAL A 251 8.59 -10.67 -14.76
N GLY A 252 7.37 -10.35 -14.34
CA GLY A 252 6.16 -11.03 -14.83
C GLY A 252 5.97 -10.92 -16.35
N LEU A 253 6.19 -9.72 -16.90
CA LEU A 253 6.15 -9.49 -18.36
C LEU A 253 7.26 -10.26 -19.09
N PHE A 254 8.45 -10.39 -18.50
CA PHE A 254 9.53 -11.16 -19.08
C PHE A 254 9.17 -12.66 -19.16
N ILE A 255 8.61 -13.24 -18.09
CA ILE A 255 8.13 -14.63 -18.08
C ILE A 255 7.03 -14.81 -19.14
N PHE A 256 6.08 -13.87 -19.18
CA PHE A 256 5.01 -13.84 -20.19
C PHE A 256 5.58 -13.80 -21.62
N TYR A 257 6.54 -12.91 -21.89
CA TYR A 257 7.21 -12.80 -23.19
C TYR A 257 7.87 -14.12 -23.61
N GLN A 258 8.62 -14.75 -22.72
CA GLN A 258 9.30 -16.02 -22.99
C GLN A 258 8.29 -17.14 -23.31
N ALA A 259 7.23 -17.24 -22.53
CA ALA A 259 6.18 -18.23 -22.74
C ALA A 259 5.42 -18.00 -24.06
N MET A 260 5.08 -16.74 -24.38
CA MET A 260 4.39 -16.38 -25.63
C MET A 260 5.30 -16.55 -26.83
N SER A 261 6.56 -16.15 -26.76
CA SER A 261 7.55 -16.35 -27.83
C SER A 261 7.69 -17.84 -28.18
N LEU A 262 7.81 -18.70 -27.16
CA LEU A 262 7.84 -20.15 -27.36
C LEU A 262 6.55 -20.67 -27.99
N SER A 263 5.41 -20.20 -27.53
CA SER A 263 4.08 -20.53 -28.08
C SER A 263 4.00 -20.17 -29.58
N PHE A 264 4.42 -18.97 -29.97
CA PHE A 264 4.44 -18.54 -31.36
C PHE A 264 5.35 -19.39 -32.24
N ILE A 265 6.54 -19.76 -31.77
CA ILE A 265 7.48 -20.65 -32.49
C ILE A 265 6.83 -22.01 -32.76
N GLN A 266 6.20 -22.61 -31.77
CA GLN A 266 5.55 -23.91 -31.92
C GLN A 266 4.33 -23.90 -32.84
N ARG A 267 3.64 -22.77 -32.93
CA ARG A 267 2.45 -22.58 -33.79
C ARG A 267 2.78 -22.20 -35.22
N GLN A 268 4.05 -21.92 -35.55
CA GLN A 268 4.45 -21.49 -36.91
C GLN A 268 3.94 -22.44 -37.98
N ARG A 269 4.00 -23.75 -37.74
CA ARG A 269 3.50 -24.76 -38.68
C ARG A 269 1.98 -24.67 -38.86
N LEU A 270 1.23 -24.52 -37.78
CA LEU A 270 -0.24 -24.36 -37.80
C LEU A 270 -0.62 -23.11 -38.59
N VAL A 271 0.05 -22.00 -38.33
CA VAL A 271 -0.15 -20.72 -39.02
C VAL A 271 0.19 -20.86 -40.52
N GLY A 272 1.27 -21.57 -40.85
CA GLY A 272 1.63 -21.87 -42.24
C GLY A 272 0.49 -22.61 -42.99
N ILE A 273 -0.07 -23.64 -42.38
CA ILE A 273 -1.20 -24.40 -42.93
C ILE A 273 -2.45 -23.50 -43.09
N LEU A 274 -2.81 -22.73 -42.07
CA LEU A 274 -3.95 -21.79 -42.13
C LEU A 274 -3.79 -20.76 -43.24
N ARG A 275 -2.61 -20.26 -43.48
CA ARG A 275 -2.35 -19.34 -44.61
C ARG A 275 -2.43 -20.03 -45.99
N GLN A 276 -2.01 -21.29 -46.07
CA GLN A 276 -2.16 -22.08 -47.32
C GLN A 276 -3.64 -22.42 -47.63
N THR A 277 -4.49 -22.56 -46.60
CA THR A 277 -5.95 -22.76 -46.76
C THR A 277 -6.70 -21.46 -47.04
N GLY A 278 -6.01 -20.33 -47.25
CA GLY A 278 -6.61 -19.06 -47.66
C GLY A 278 -6.92 -18.08 -46.53
N VAL A 279 -6.51 -18.33 -45.30
CA VAL A 279 -6.70 -17.36 -44.20
C VAL A 279 -5.81 -16.14 -44.43
N ASN A 280 -6.45 -14.96 -44.47
CA ASN A 280 -5.72 -13.70 -44.70
C ASN A 280 -4.90 -13.32 -43.44
N GLY A 281 -3.78 -12.60 -43.65
CA GLY A 281 -2.91 -12.14 -42.57
C GLY A 281 -3.62 -11.26 -41.54
N THR A 282 -4.59 -10.45 -41.96
CA THR A 282 -5.42 -9.61 -41.10
C THR A 282 -6.35 -10.43 -40.20
N GLN A 283 -6.96 -11.49 -40.74
CA GLN A 283 -7.80 -12.42 -39.94
C GLN A 283 -6.98 -13.20 -38.90
N LEU A 284 -5.76 -13.58 -39.27
CA LEU A 284 -4.83 -14.23 -38.34
C LEU A 284 -4.41 -13.28 -37.23
N ALA A 285 -4.08 -12.02 -37.57
CA ALA A 285 -3.73 -10.99 -36.57
C ALA A 285 -4.90 -10.72 -35.60
N GLN A 286 -6.11 -10.58 -36.11
CA GLN A 286 -7.31 -10.40 -35.30
C GLN A 286 -7.57 -11.59 -34.37
N ALA A 287 -7.39 -12.82 -34.84
CA ALA A 287 -7.56 -14.01 -34.03
C ALA A 287 -6.51 -14.08 -32.89
N LEU A 288 -5.25 -13.73 -33.17
CA LEU A 288 -4.18 -13.68 -32.17
C LEU A 288 -4.36 -12.54 -31.17
N LEU A 289 -4.81 -11.36 -31.61
CA LEU A 289 -5.14 -10.25 -30.71
C LEU A 289 -6.33 -10.59 -29.80
N LEU A 290 -7.35 -11.28 -30.33
CA LEU A 290 -8.49 -11.72 -29.53
C LEU A 290 -8.05 -12.75 -28.48
N GLU A 291 -7.20 -13.69 -28.85
CA GLU A 291 -6.61 -14.64 -27.91
C GLU A 291 -5.80 -13.92 -26.81
N LEU A 292 -4.95 -12.95 -27.19
CA LEU A 292 -4.17 -12.15 -26.27
C LEU A 292 -5.06 -11.34 -25.33
N SER A 293 -6.11 -10.70 -25.84
CA SER A 293 -7.04 -9.94 -25.02
C SER A 293 -7.79 -10.82 -24.01
N LEU A 294 -8.15 -12.03 -24.37
CA LEU A 294 -8.76 -13.00 -23.47
C LEU A 294 -7.80 -13.40 -22.33
N LEU A 295 -6.55 -13.70 -22.68
CA LEU A 295 -5.51 -14.05 -21.70
C LEU A 295 -5.23 -12.90 -20.74
N VAL A 296 -5.11 -11.67 -21.26
CA VAL A 296 -4.93 -10.46 -20.44
C VAL A 296 -6.11 -10.25 -19.49
N PHE A 297 -7.33 -10.41 -19.99
CA PHE A 297 -8.54 -10.23 -19.16
C PHE A 297 -8.61 -11.25 -18.02
N ILE A 298 -8.35 -12.52 -18.31
CA ILE A 298 -8.33 -13.58 -17.27
C ILE A 298 -7.21 -13.33 -16.27
N ALA A 299 -6.01 -12.99 -16.75
CA ALA A 299 -4.86 -12.70 -15.88
C ALA A 299 -5.08 -11.46 -15.03
N TRP A 300 -5.72 -10.42 -15.57
CA TRP A 300 -6.11 -9.23 -14.83
C TRP A 300 -7.13 -9.54 -13.72
N ALA A 301 -8.18 -10.31 -14.03
CA ALA A 301 -9.20 -10.68 -13.04
C ALA A 301 -8.58 -11.49 -11.89
N CYS A 302 -7.77 -12.50 -12.21
CA CYS A 302 -7.03 -13.28 -11.22
C CYS A 302 -5.99 -12.45 -10.48
N GLY A 303 -5.29 -11.56 -11.20
CA GLY A 303 -4.29 -10.63 -10.65
C GLY A 303 -4.87 -9.66 -9.63
N ASN A 304 -6.08 -9.13 -9.88
CA ASN A 304 -6.80 -8.30 -8.90
C ASN A 304 -7.17 -9.11 -7.65
N PHE A 305 -7.68 -10.32 -7.83
CA PHE A 305 -8.08 -11.17 -6.72
C PHE A 305 -6.88 -11.53 -5.83
N PHE A 306 -5.82 -12.07 -6.40
CA PHE A 306 -4.61 -12.44 -5.66
C PHE A 306 -3.84 -11.22 -5.15
N GLY A 307 -3.84 -10.11 -5.90
CA GLY A 307 -3.21 -8.86 -5.50
C GLY A 307 -3.85 -8.24 -4.26
N LEU A 308 -5.18 -8.28 -4.16
CA LEU A 308 -5.89 -7.81 -2.97
C LEU A 308 -5.67 -8.71 -1.75
N ILE A 309 -5.65 -10.03 -1.93
CA ILE A 309 -5.31 -10.96 -0.84
C ILE A 309 -3.90 -10.64 -0.34
N LEU A 310 -2.92 -10.57 -1.25
CA LEU A 310 -1.54 -10.26 -0.89
C LEU A 310 -1.41 -8.90 -0.18
N ALA A 311 -2.15 -7.88 -0.65
CA ALA A 311 -2.15 -6.57 -0.04
C ALA A 311 -2.70 -6.60 1.40
N ASN A 312 -3.81 -7.32 1.64
CA ASN A 312 -4.39 -7.43 2.98
C ASN A 312 -3.49 -8.22 3.94
N GLU A 313 -2.78 -9.25 3.47
CA GLU A 313 -1.80 -9.98 4.30
C GLU A 313 -0.56 -9.13 4.64
N LEU A 314 -0.14 -8.25 3.74
CA LEU A 314 1.06 -7.42 3.94
C LEU A 314 0.78 -6.13 4.70
N ILE A 315 -0.45 -5.60 4.68
CA ILE A 315 -0.77 -4.28 5.25
C ILE A 315 -0.47 -4.19 6.75
N PRO A 316 -0.68 -5.21 7.60
CA PRO A 316 -0.34 -5.13 9.02
C PRO A 316 1.15 -4.89 9.25
N ALA A 317 2.02 -5.59 8.51
CA ALA A 317 3.47 -5.42 8.59
C ALA A 317 3.92 -4.04 8.08
N VAL A 318 3.29 -3.54 7.01
CA VAL A 318 3.54 -2.19 6.49
C VAL A 318 3.06 -1.13 7.46
N SER A 319 1.87 -1.31 8.06
CA SER A 319 1.30 -0.38 9.03
C SER A 319 2.17 -0.27 10.29
N SER A 320 2.64 -1.41 10.85
CA SER A 320 3.54 -1.40 11.99
C SER A 320 4.87 -0.71 11.68
N SER A 321 5.49 -1.02 10.54
CA SER A 321 6.75 -0.39 10.12
C SER A 321 6.60 1.12 9.93
N LEU A 322 5.49 1.58 9.35
CA LEU A 322 5.22 3.01 9.14
C LEU A 322 4.90 3.72 10.44
N SER A 323 4.19 3.08 11.38
CA SER A 323 3.92 3.68 12.69
C SER A 323 5.19 3.81 13.53
N ASP A 324 6.07 2.81 13.51
CA ASP A 324 7.29 2.79 14.32
C ASP A 324 8.37 3.74 13.80
N LEU A 325 8.53 3.82 12.47
CA LEU A 325 9.59 4.62 11.84
C LEU A 325 9.19 6.08 11.58
N TYR A 326 7.93 6.31 11.20
CA TYR A 326 7.46 7.61 10.70
C TYR A 326 6.33 8.22 11.53
N ASP A 327 5.88 7.55 12.61
CA ASP A 327 4.71 7.94 13.40
C ASP A 327 3.43 8.06 12.52
N ALA A 328 3.40 7.32 11.40
CA ALA A 328 2.35 7.38 10.38
C ALA A 328 1.37 6.23 10.56
N ASN A 329 0.08 6.54 10.61
CA ASN A 329 -0.98 5.54 10.76
C ASN A 329 -1.57 5.14 9.42
N VAL A 330 -1.62 3.85 9.18
CA VAL A 330 -2.24 3.25 8.00
C VAL A 330 -3.34 2.31 8.44
N GLY A 331 -4.51 2.38 7.80
CA GLY A 331 -5.60 1.44 8.05
C GLY A 331 -5.18 -0.01 7.73
N LEU A 332 -5.79 -0.96 8.42
CA LEU A 332 -5.40 -2.38 8.38
C LEU A 332 -6.14 -3.20 7.33
N THR A 333 -7.15 -2.62 6.69
CA THR A 333 -7.95 -3.31 5.66
C THR A 333 -7.96 -2.51 4.37
N ILE A 334 -7.63 -3.19 3.28
CA ILE A 334 -7.65 -2.60 1.94
C ILE A 334 -8.91 -3.06 1.21
N GLY A 335 -9.76 -2.09 0.87
CA GLY A 335 -10.91 -2.31 0.00
C GLY A 335 -10.52 -2.31 -1.47
N TRP A 336 -11.36 -2.94 -2.29
CA TRP A 336 -11.19 -2.89 -3.74
C TRP A 336 -11.39 -1.47 -4.27
N SER A 337 -10.41 -0.96 -5.01
CA SER A 337 -10.49 0.34 -5.66
C SER A 337 -10.57 0.17 -7.18
N TRP A 338 -11.58 0.78 -7.80
CA TRP A 338 -11.75 0.73 -9.25
C TRP A 338 -10.58 1.40 -10.00
N GLN A 339 -9.98 2.42 -9.40
CA GLN A 339 -8.86 3.15 -10.01
C GLN A 339 -7.61 2.28 -10.13
N SER A 340 -7.20 1.58 -9.07
CA SER A 340 -6.04 0.68 -9.10
C SER A 340 -6.27 -0.52 -10.01
N SER A 341 -7.51 -1.04 -10.06
CA SER A 341 -7.90 -2.14 -10.93
C SER A 341 -7.84 -1.74 -12.42
N LEU A 342 -8.33 -0.56 -12.79
CA LEU A 342 -8.26 -0.06 -14.16
C LEU A 342 -6.81 0.25 -14.58
N TYR A 343 -6.02 0.84 -13.67
CA TYR A 343 -4.60 1.09 -13.91
C TYR A 343 -3.85 -0.22 -14.22
N SER A 344 -4.08 -1.27 -13.42
CA SER A 344 -3.47 -2.58 -13.64
C SER A 344 -3.89 -3.23 -14.96
N LEU A 345 -5.16 -3.06 -15.39
CA LEU A 345 -5.63 -3.55 -16.69
C LEU A 345 -4.88 -2.87 -17.84
N ILE A 346 -4.78 -1.54 -17.79
CA ILE A 346 -4.07 -0.76 -18.84
C ILE A 346 -2.60 -1.18 -18.90
N MET A 347 -1.93 -1.28 -17.75
CA MET A 347 -0.53 -1.70 -17.69
C MET A 347 -0.32 -3.13 -18.20
N ALA A 348 -1.18 -4.07 -17.79
CA ALA A 348 -1.12 -5.45 -18.25
C ALA A 348 -1.38 -5.57 -19.77
N ALA A 349 -2.37 -4.84 -20.28
CA ALA A 349 -2.68 -4.81 -21.72
C ALA A 349 -1.54 -4.20 -22.55
N MET A 350 -1.00 -3.07 -22.12
CA MET A 350 0.14 -2.42 -22.77
C MET A 350 1.39 -3.31 -22.74
N GLY A 351 1.72 -3.86 -21.57
CA GLY A 351 2.87 -4.75 -21.41
C GLY A 351 2.75 -6.01 -22.24
N ALA A 352 1.57 -6.63 -22.30
CA ALA A 352 1.31 -7.80 -23.12
C ALA A 352 1.39 -7.48 -24.61
N LEU A 353 0.84 -6.33 -25.05
CA LEU A 353 0.95 -5.88 -26.45
C LEU A 353 2.41 -5.64 -26.86
N ILE A 354 3.17 -4.89 -26.06
CA ILE A 354 4.58 -4.61 -26.33
C ILE A 354 5.37 -5.91 -26.39
N SER A 355 5.16 -6.81 -25.43
CA SER A 355 5.84 -8.10 -25.37
C SER A 355 5.51 -9.01 -26.58
N CYS A 356 4.27 -8.98 -27.06
CA CYS A 356 3.84 -9.81 -28.20
C CYS A 356 4.05 -9.17 -29.56
N LEU A 357 4.31 -7.86 -29.63
CA LEU A 357 4.36 -7.11 -30.89
C LEU A 357 5.43 -7.67 -31.83
N TRP A 358 6.63 -7.88 -31.34
CA TRP A 358 7.73 -8.40 -32.15
C TRP A 358 7.50 -9.82 -32.66
N PRO A 359 7.17 -10.83 -31.81
CA PRO A 359 6.81 -12.16 -32.27
C PRO A 359 5.64 -12.19 -33.26
N LEU A 360 4.63 -11.34 -33.02
CA LEU A 360 3.44 -11.22 -33.87
C LEU A 360 3.80 -10.68 -35.27
N ILE A 361 4.53 -9.57 -35.35
CA ILE A 361 4.98 -8.98 -36.62
C ILE A 361 5.82 -10.01 -37.40
N ARG A 362 6.69 -10.70 -36.72
CA ARG A 362 7.52 -11.75 -37.33
C ARG A 362 6.69 -12.88 -37.93
N LEU A 363 5.70 -13.35 -37.16
CA LEU A 363 4.81 -14.42 -37.63
C LEU A 363 3.99 -13.99 -38.87
N LEU A 364 3.52 -12.74 -38.88
CA LEU A 364 2.73 -12.20 -40.00
C LEU A 364 3.58 -11.92 -41.25
N LYS A 365 4.82 -11.48 -41.09
CA LYS A 365 5.74 -11.19 -42.22
C LYS A 365 6.41 -12.44 -42.80
N SER A 366 6.38 -13.57 -42.09
CA SER A 366 7.01 -14.80 -42.60
C SER A 366 6.29 -15.40 -43.78
N GLN A 367 7.03 -15.82 -44.79
CA GLN A 367 6.49 -16.45 -45.99
C GLN A 367 5.92 -17.84 -45.66
N PRO A 368 4.69 -18.19 -46.14
CA PRO A 368 4.03 -19.46 -45.83
C PRO A 368 4.85 -20.73 -46.15
N ILE A 369 5.59 -20.67 -47.27
CA ILE A 369 6.42 -21.78 -47.74
C ILE A 369 7.59 -22.07 -46.77
N ARG A 370 8.19 -21.06 -46.18
CA ARG A 370 9.30 -21.21 -45.22
C ARG A 370 8.86 -21.73 -43.86
N LEU A 371 7.61 -21.56 -43.49
CA LEU A 371 7.04 -22.01 -42.21
C LEU A 371 6.79 -23.53 -42.15
N SER A 372 6.73 -24.19 -43.33
CA SER A 372 6.47 -25.64 -43.44
C SER A 372 7.73 -26.51 -43.35
N SER A 373 8.96 -25.96 -43.53
CA SER A 373 10.20 -26.70 -43.57
C SER A 373 10.96 -26.68 -42.21
N ARG A 374 11.24 -27.84 -41.63
CA ARG A 374 11.94 -28.01 -40.34
C ARG A 374 13.36 -27.44 -40.31
N LEU A 375 14.09 -27.43 -41.43
CA LEU A 375 15.49 -27.04 -41.52
C LEU A 375 15.73 -25.52 -41.49
N SER A 376 14.75 -24.71 -41.83
CA SER A 376 14.87 -23.25 -41.81
C SER A 376 14.77 -22.65 -40.38
N LEU A 377 14.14 -23.36 -39.44
CA LEU A 377 13.89 -22.89 -38.08
C LEU A 377 15.18 -22.81 -37.24
N MET A 378 16.13 -23.73 -37.43
CA MET A 378 17.38 -23.75 -36.63
C MET A 378 18.38 -22.64 -36.99
N ARG A 379 18.42 -22.20 -38.26
CA ARG A 379 19.36 -21.14 -38.70
C ARG A 379 18.96 -19.75 -38.27
N PHE A 380 17.67 -19.52 -38.12
CA PHE A 380 17.17 -18.18 -37.72
C PHE A 380 17.23 -17.95 -36.21
N ALA A 381 17.04 -18.96 -35.38
CA ALA A 381 17.12 -18.85 -33.94
C ALA A 381 18.49 -18.34 -33.45
N GLY A 382 19.58 -18.77 -34.04
CA GLY A 382 20.93 -18.38 -33.63
C GLY A 382 21.27 -16.91 -33.91
N ARG A 383 20.78 -16.34 -35.01
CA ARG A 383 21.08 -14.95 -35.39
C ARG A 383 20.29 -13.90 -34.57
N GLU A 384 19.14 -14.27 -34.04
CA GLU A 384 18.36 -13.39 -33.19
C GLU A 384 18.80 -13.42 -31.75
N PHE A 385 19.25 -14.56 -31.26
CA PHE A 385 19.83 -14.64 -29.91
C PHE A 385 21.05 -13.74 -29.78
N SER A 386 21.84 -13.57 -30.83
CA SER A 386 23.00 -12.66 -30.83
C SER A 386 22.57 -11.18 -30.80
N TRP A 387 21.47 -10.79 -31.47
CA TRP A 387 20.95 -9.41 -31.43
C TRP A 387 20.27 -9.09 -30.09
N GLN A 388 19.56 -10.04 -29.51
CA GLN A 388 18.95 -9.89 -28.18
C GLN A 388 20.01 -9.83 -27.07
N ALA A 389 21.04 -10.63 -27.18
CA ALA A 389 22.18 -10.59 -26.28
C ALA A 389 22.96 -9.27 -26.38
N LEU A 390 23.17 -8.75 -27.60
CA LEU A 390 23.77 -7.43 -27.82
C LEU A 390 22.91 -6.29 -27.28
N ALA A 391 21.61 -6.33 -27.49
CA ALA A 391 20.68 -5.34 -26.94
C ALA A 391 20.62 -5.38 -25.40
N ALA A 392 20.61 -6.58 -24.80
CA ALA A 392 20.66 -6.77 -23.36
C ALA A 392 21.99 -6.27 -22.75
N CYS A 393 23.13 -6.59 -23.40
CA CYS A 393 24.42 -6.07 -22.98
C CYS A 393 24.51 -4.54 -23.10
N ALA A 394 23.98 -3.96 -24.19
CA ALA A 394 23.94 -2.51 -24.35
C ALA A 394 23.06 -1.83 -23.28
N PHE A 395 21.95 -2.46 -22.91
CA PHE A 395 21.09 -1.96 -21.84
C PHE A 395 21.75 -2.06 -20.46
N CYS A 396 22.47 -3.14 -20.17
CA CYS A 396 23.24 -3.31 -18.93
C CYS A 396 24.43 -2.35 -18.81
N VAL A 397 24.97 -1.87 -19.94
CA VAL A 397 26.09 -0.89 -19.95
C VAL A 397 25.56 0.55 -19.85
N ALA A 398 24.29 0.78 -20.26
CA ALA A 398 23.65 2.11 -20.20
C ALA A 398 22.91 2.38 -18.88
N ALA A 399 22.67 1.32 -18.07
CA ALA A 399 22.06 1.41 -16.73
C ALA A 399 23.13 1.52 -15.64
#